data_c06812dc061a7fa2beb45e7c82663eda
#
_entry.id   c06812dc061a7fa2beb45e7c82663eda
#
_cell.length_a   1.000
_cell.length_b   1.000
_cell.length_c   1.000
_cell.angle_alpha   90.00
_cell.angle_beta   90.00
_cell.angle_gamma   90.00
#
_symmetry.space_group_name_H-M   'P 1'
#
loop_
_entity.id
_entity.type
_entity.pdbx_description
1 polymer ?
#
loop_
_entity_poly.entity_id
_entity_poly.type
_entity_poly.pdbx_seq_one_letter_code
_entity_poly.pdbx_strand_id
1 'polypeptide(L)'
;LSAEAFEAAAEESGALILDTRDNKDFYKAFIPQSINIGLNGDFAPWVGAMVIDVKQPILLVTEKGREEEAVTRLSRVGFDHILGHLKGGIETWINSGKDIDSINRIDAETFKNKVDVEKDFILDIRKESEYAAEHVENAYNR
;
A
#
# COMPACT_ATOMS: atom_id res chain seq x y z
N LEU A 1 -9.08 5.30 15.64
CA LEU A 1 -9.71 6.50 15.14
C LEU A 1 -10.93 6.17 14.27
N SER A 2 -11.95 7.02 14.31
CA SER A 2 -13.03 6.96 13.34
C SER A 2 -12.51 7.32 11.95
N ALA A 3 -13.32 7.06 10.91
CA ALA A 3 -12.94 7.41 9.54
C ALA A 3 -12.69 8.93 9.40
N GLU A 4 -13.54 9.74 10.00
CA GLU A 4 -13.42 11.20 9.98
C GLU A 4 -12.17 11.70 10.72
N ALA A 5 -11.91 11.14 11.91
CA ALA A 5 -10.73 11.50 12.69
C ALA A 5 -9.44 11.05 12.01
N PHE A 6 -9.48 9.89 11.37
CA PHE A 6 -8.33 9.36 10.61
C PHE A 6 -7.99 10.25 9.41
N GLU A 7 -9.00 10.63 8.64
CA GLU A 7 -8.83 11.54 7.50
C GLU A 7 -8.29 12.90 7.93
N ALA A 8 -8.88 13.48 8.98
CA ALA A 8 -8.43 14.76 9.53
C ALA A 8 -6.97 14.69 9.99
N ALA A 9 -6.59 13.61 10.69
CA ALA A 9 -5.21 13.44 11.13
C ALA A 9 -4.24 13.32 9.95
N ALA A 10 -4.63 12.64 8.88
CA ALA A 10 -3.81 12.52 7.67
C ALA A 10 -3.61 13.88 7.00
N GLU A 11 -4.66 14.65 6.85
CA GLU A 11 -4.61 15.98 6.22
C GLU A 11 -3.80 16.99 7.03
N GLU A 12 -3.99 17.02 8.35
CA GLU A 12 -3.33 17.97 9.23
C GLU A 12 -1.85 17.69 9.42
N SER A 13 -1.47 16.43 9.52
CA SER A 13 -0.10 16.03 9.85
C SER A 13 0.77 15.71 8.65
N GLY A 14 0.18 15.49 7.47
CA GLY A 14 0.89 14.95 6.33
C GLY A 14 1.35 13.51 6.55
N ALA A 15 0.66 12.77 7.43
CA ALA A 15 1.04 11.41 7.77
C ALA A 15 0.97 10.48 6.57
N LEU A 16 1.90 9.52 6.54
CA LEU A 16 1.84 8.40 5.62
C LEU A 16 0.77 7.42 6.10
N ILE A 17 -0.13 7.02 5.21
CA ILE A 17 -1.08 5.95 5.51
C ILE A 17 -0.43 4.63 5.11
N LEU A 18 -0.13 3.82 6.11
CA LEU A 18 0.48 2.50 5.93
C LEU A 18 -0.57 1.42 6.13
N ASP A 19 -0.87 0.69 5.07
CA ASP A 19 -1.80 -0.43 5.10
C ASP A 19 -1.00 -1.73 5.26
N THR A 20 -1.20 -2.42 6.36
CA THR A 20 -0.44 -3.62 6.71
C THR A 20 -1.17 -4.92 6.40
N ARG A 21 -2.31 -4.84 5.72
CA ARG A 21 -3.06 -6.03 5.29
C ARG A 21 -2.30 -6.78 4.20
N ASP A 22 -2.70 -8.03 3.97
CA ASP A 22 -2.16 -8.79 2.85
C ASP A 22 -2.47 -8.08 1.53
N ASN A 23 -1.55 -8.18 0.57
CA ASN A 23 -1.69 -7.48 -0.70
C ASN A 23 -2.96 -7.88 -1.48
N LYS A 24 -3.42 -9.11 -1.32
CA LYS A 24 -4.66 -9.59 -1.95
C LYS A 24 -5.89 -8.80 -1.50
N ASP A 25 -5.94 -8.49 -0.22
CA ASP A 25 -7.03 -7.71 0.37
C ASP A 25 -6.88 -6.23 0.06
N PHE A 26 -5.65 -5.73 0.09
CA PHE A 26 -5.34 -4.34 -0.23
C PHE A 26 -5.82 -3.99 -1.65
N TYR A 27 -5.49 -4.80 -2.64
CA TYR A 27 -5.84 -4.50 -4.03
C TYR A 27 -7.34 -4.42 -4.30
N LYS A 28 -8.15 -5.08 -3.49
CA LYS A 28 -9.60 -5.06 -3.64
C LYS A 28 -10.20 -3.70 -3.29
N ALA A 29 -9.71 -3.08 -2.24
CA ALA A 29 -10.13 -1.75 -1.80
C ALA A 29 -9.11 -1.18 -0.85
N PHE A 30 -8.64 0.03 -1.11
CA PHE A 30 -7.69 0.71 -0.24
C PHE A 30 -7.94 2.22 -0.25
N ILE A 31 -7.43 2.88 0.78
CA ILE A 31 -7.49 4.34 0.87
C ILE A 31 -6.55 4.92 -0.18
N PRO A 32 -7.01 5.86 -1.03
CA PRO A 32 -6.14 6.48 -2.02
C PRO A 32 -4.85 7.03 -1.41
N GLN A 33 -3.72 6.83 -2.11
CA GLN A 33 -2.38 7.24 -1.69
C GLN A 33 -1.80 6.48 -0.51
N SER A 34 -2.48 5.46 0.01
CA SER A 34 -1.89 4.59 1.03
C SER A 34 -0.82 3.67 0.42
N ILE A 35 0.12 3.25 1.26
CA ILE A 35 1.17 2.30 0.88
C ILE A 35 0.90 0.97 1.56
N ASN A 36 0.99 -0.11 0.81
CA ASN A 36 0.81 -1.45 1.35
C ASN A 36 2.14 -2.15 1.65
N ILE A 37 2.33 -2.52 2.91
CA ILE A 37 3.42 -3.39 3.34
C ILE A 37 2.82 -4.40 4.30
N GLY A 38 2.60 -5.62 3.83
CA GLY A 38 1.92 -6.66 4.61
C GLY A 38 2.74 -7.18 5.79
N LEU A 39 2.10 -7.35 6.93
CA LEU A 39 2.75 -7.92 8.13
C LEU A 39 3.23 -9.35 7.93
N ASN A 40 2.60 -10.10 7.04
CA ASN A 40 2.94 -11.51 6.80
C ASN A 40 4.12 -11.71 5.85
N GLY A 41 4.66 -10.66 5.28
CA GLY A 41 5.83 -10.72 4.40
C GLY A 41 7.08 -10.16 5.07
N ASP A 42 8.00 -9.67 4.28
CA ASP A 42 9.24 -9.03 4.73
C ASP A 42 8.98 -7.60 5.21
N PHE A 43 8.17 -7.47 6.25
CA PHE A 43 7.66 -6.19 6.72
C PHE A 43 8.77 -5.19 7.09
N ALA A 44 9.65 -5.57 8.00
CA ALA A 44 10.68 -4.65 8.50
C ALA A 44 11.66 -4.17 7.41
N PRO A 45 12.21 -5.04 6.55
CA PRO A 45 13.05 -4.59 5.44
C PRO A 45 12.32 -3.66 4.47
N TRP A 46 11.05 -3.94 4.15
CA TRP A 46 10.28 -3.09 3.25
C TRP A 46 9.96 -1.73 3.86
N VAL A 47 9.62 -1.68 5.14
CA VAL A 47 9.39 -0.41 5.84
C VAL A 47 10.68 0.42 5.81
N GLY A 48 11.81 -0.18 6.11
CA GLY A 48 13.11 0.50 6.08
C GLY A 48 13.48 1.02 4.69
N ALA A 49 13.08 0.31 3.63
CA ALA A 49 13.36 0.71 2.25
C ALA A 49 12.40 1.80 1.74
N MET A 50 11.13 1.75 2.14
CA MET A 50 10.08 2.62 1.62
C MET A 50 9.89 3.90 2.43
N VAL A 51 10.13 3.86 3.72
CA VAL A 51 9.97 5.01 4.63
C VAL A 51 11.35 5.47 5.06
N ILE A 52 11.81 6.54 4.44
CA ILE A 52 13.18 7.02 4.59
C ILE A 52 13.41 7.69 5.95
N ASP A 53 12.40 8.41 6.46
CA ASP A 53 12.51 9.16 7.71
C ASP A 53 11.77 8.46 8.85
N VAL A 54 12.52 8.01 9.87
CA VAL A 54 11.95 7.36 11.06
C VAL A 54 11.02 8.27 11.87
N LYS A 55 11.09 9.57 11.66
CA LYS A 55 10.21 10.56 12.29
C LYS A 55 8.92 10.81 11.52
N GLN A 56 8.76 10.20 10.36
CA GLN A 56 7.56 10.33 9.55
C GLN A 56 6.33 9.94 10.36
N PRO A 57 5.32 10.82 10.50
CA PRO A 57 4.06 10.43 11.11
C PRO A 57 3.38 9.33 10.30
N ILE A 58 2.88 8.32 10.98
CA ILE A 58 2.24 7.16 10.34
C ILE A 58 0.83 6.97 10.90
N LEU A 59 -0.10 6.72 9.99
CA LEU A 59 -1.44 6.24 10.31
C LEU A 59 -1.59 4.83 9.75
N LEU A 60 -2.17 3.93 10.53
CA LEU A 60 -2.23 2.52 10.19
C LEU A 60 -3.62 2.07 9.76
N VAL A 61 -3.67 1.25 8.72
CA VAL A 61 -4.81 0.42 8.36
C VAL A 61 -4.36 -1.03 8.52
N THR A 62 -5.03 -1.79 9.37
CA THR A 62 -4.64 -3.16 9.69
C THR A 62 -5.84 -4.11 9.57
N GLU A 63 -5.55 -5.41 9.56
CA GLU A 63 -6.55 -6.42 9.84
C GLU A 63 -6.97 -6.28 11.30
N LYS A 64 -8.23 -6.57 11.59
CA LYS A 64 -8.74 -6.51 12.95
C LYS A 64 -7.92 -7.39 13.88
N GLY A 65 -7.53 -6.82 15.02
CA GLY A 65 -6.78 -7.54 16.05
C GLY A 65 -5.27 -7.53 15.86
N ARG A 66 -4.75 -6.93 14.78
CA ARG A 66 -3.32 -6.87 14.52
C ARG A 66 -2.71 -5.47 14.68
N GLU A 67 -3.45 -4.54 15.22
CA GLU A 67 -3.03 -3.15 15.38
C GLU A 67 -1.80 -3.05 16.30
N GLU A 68 -1.83 -3.75 17.40
CA GLU A 68 -0.74 -3.74 18.38
C GLU A 68 0.53 -4.39 17.84
N GLU A 69 0.38 -5.48 17.09
CA GLU A 69 1.50 -6.12 16.38
C GLU A 69 2.17 -5.16 15.41
N ALA A 70 1.39 -4.44 14.62
CA ALA A 70 1.92 -3.47 13.66
C ALA A 70 2.71 -2.37 14.34
N VAL A 71 2.17 -1.79 15.41
CA VAL A 71 2.85 -0.75 16.20
C VAL A 71 4.16 -1.27 16.78
N THR A 72 4.12 -2.46 17.37
CA THR A 72 5.30 -3.07 17.98
C THR A 72 6.40 -3.34 16.95
N ARG A 73 6.05 -3.86 15.80
CA ARG A 73 7.02 -4.17 14.74
C ARG A 73 7.61 -2.92 14.12
N LEU A 74 6.85 -1.85 13.98
CA LEU A 74 7.35 -0.55 13.54
C LEU A 74 8.32 0.04 14.56
N SER A 75 7.95 -0.01 15.83
CA SER A 75 8.77 0.49 16.92
C SER A 75 10.14 -0.19 16.97
N ARG A 76 10.19 -1.51 16.72
CA ARG A 76 11.46 -2.27 16.69
C ARG A 76 12.45 -1.81 15.66
N VAL A 77 11.98 -1.17 14.60
CA VAL A 77 12.85 -0.63 13.52
C VAL A 77 12.93 0.89 13.55
N GLY A 78 12.52 1.51 14.65
CA GLY A 78 12.70 2.92 14.93
C GLY A 78 11.54 3.83 14.54
N PHE A 79 10.44 3.29 14.07
CA PHE A 79 9.26 4.09 13.69
C PHE A 79 8.29 4.21 14.86
N ASP A 80 8.47 5.24 15.68
CA ASP A 80 7.69 5.44 16.90
C ASP A 80 6.59 6.51 16.75
N HIS A 81 6.58 7.27 15.67
CA HIS A 81 5.63 8.36 15.49
C HIS A 81 4.34 7.87 14.79
N ILE A 82 3.64 6.99 15.48
CA ILE A 82 2.38 6.43 14.99
C ILE A 82 1.23 7.21 15.62
N LEU A 83 0.46 7.92 14.80
CA LEU A 83 -0.63 8.78 15.25
C LEU A 83 -1.86 8.00 15.66
N GLY A 84 -2.05 6.81 15.10
CA GLY A 84 -3.17 5.95 15.41
C GLY A 84 -3.46 4.95 14.31
N HIS A 85 -4.55 4.22 14.49
CA HIS A 85 -5.04 3.27 13.50
C HIS A 85 -6.52 3.51 13.21
N LEU A 86 -6.97 3.07 12.04
CA LEU A 86 -8.37 3.15 11.65
C LEU A 86 -9.16 2.08 12.40
N LYS A 87 -10.05 2.50 13.30
CA LYS A 87 -10.88 1.60 14.10
C LYS A 87 -11.81 0.79 13.20
N GLY A 88 -11.75 -0.53 13.29
CA GLY A 88 -12.54 -1.42 12.46
C GLY A 88 -11.94 -1.69 11.08
N GLY A 89 -10.79 -1.11 10.77
CA GLY A 89 -10.09 -1.32 9.51
C GLY A 89 -10.77 -0.71 8.29
N ILE A 90 -10.42 -1.23 7.11
CA ILE A 90 -10.89 -0.67 5.84
C ILE A 90 -12.42 -0.64 5.70
N GLU A 91 -13.12 -1.57 6.33
CA GLU A 91 -14.58 -1.61 6.28
C GLU A 91 -15.22 -0.34 6.85
N THR A 92 -14.65 0.21 7.91
CA THR A 92 -15.09 1.48 8.49
C THR A 92 -14.98 2.61 7.49
N TRP A 93 -13.90 2.66 6.74
CA TRP A 93 -13.68 3.65 5.70
C TRP A 93 -14.70 3.50 4.56
N ILE A 94 -14.88 2.29 4.08
CA ILE A 94 -15.84 1.98 3.01
C ILE A 94 -17.27 2.35 3.43
N ASN A 95 -17.66 1.98 4.65
CA ASN A 95 -19.01 2.24 5.17
C ASN A 95 -19.26 3.73 5.42
N SER A 96 -18.21 4.54 5.55
CA SER A 96 -18.33 5.98 5.70
C SER A 96 -18.62 6.71 4.38
N GLY A 97 -18.55 6.02 3.26
CA GLY A 97 -18.76 6.59 1.93
C GLY A 97 -17.61 7.39 1.37
N LYS A 98 -16.43 7.32 2.01
CA LYS A 98 -15.22 8.00 1.55
C LYS A 98 -14.62 7.28 0.34
N ASP A 99 -13.81 8.01 -0.42
CA ASP A 99 -13.18 7.49 -1.63
C ASP A 99 -12.30 6.29 -1.34
N ILE A 100 -12.43 5.28 -2.19
CA ILE A 100 -11.54 4.12 -2.20
C ILE A 100 -10.97 3.94 -3.60
N ASP A 101 -9.85 3.26 -3.67
CA ASP A 101 -9.23 2.86 -4.92
C ASP A 101 -9.06 1.35 -4.95
N SER A 102 -8.80 0.80 -6.12
CA SER A 102 -8.59 -0.63 -6.29
C SER A 102 -7.66 -0.90 -7.47
N ILE A 103 -7.01 -2.05 -7.43
CA ILE A 103 -6.11 -2.50 -8.50
C ILE A 103 -6.56 -3.88 -8.95
N ASN A 104 -6.81 -4.03 -10.24
CA ASN A 104 -7.10 -5.33 -10.82
C ASN A 104 -5.79 -6.09 -11.05
N ARG A 105 -5.71 -7.27 -10.45
CA ARG A 105 -4.60 -8.19 -10.71
C ARG A 105 -5.04 -9.19 -11.76
N ILE A 106 -4.22 -9.36 -12.77
CA ILE A 106 -4.48 -10.32 -13.84
C ILE A 106 -3.26 -11.23 -14.00
N ASP A 107 -3.51 -12.47 -14.44
CA ASP A 107 -2.42 -13.39 -14.78
C ASP A 107 -1.84 -13.06 -16.17
N ALA A 108 -0.77 -13.75 -16.55
CA ALA A 108 -0.10 -13.50 -17.81
C ALA A 108 -0.99 -13.79 -19.02
N GLU A 109 -1.83 -14.80 -18.95
CA GLU A 109 -2.77 -15.15 -20.02
C GLU A 109 -3.83 -14.09 -20.22
N THR A 110 -4.44 -13.60 -19.13
CA THR A 110 -5.42 -12.51 -19.17
C THR A 110 -4.77 -11.23 -19.68
N PHE A 111 -3.55 -10.93 -19.24
CA PHE A 111 -2.78 -9.79 -19.71
C PHE A 111 -2.61 -9.85 -21.23
N LYS A 112 -2.17 -10.98 -21.77
CA LYS A 112 -1.99 -11.18 -23.21
C LYS A 112 -3.27 -10.93 -24.01
N ASN A 113 -4.42 -11.37 -23.48
CA ASN A 113 -5.71 -11.29 -24.17
C ASN A 113 -6.39 -9.93 -24.08
N LYS A 114 -6.17 -9.18 -22.98
CA LYS A 114 -6.87 -7.92 -22.72
C LYS A 114 -6.06 -6.67 -22.96
N VAL A 115 -4.74 -6.75 -22.90
CA VAL A 115 -3.87 -5.59 -23.02
C VAL A 115 -3.59 -5.28 -24.48
N ASP A 116 -3.78 -4.03 -24.88
CA ASP A 116 -3.39 -3.50 -26.19
C ASP A 116 -2.06 -2.77 -26.01
N VAL A 117 -0.97 -3.37 -26.48
CA VAL A 117 0.39 -2.81 -26.35
C VAL A 117 0.59 -1.47 -27.05
N GLU A 118 -0.29 -1.12 -27.98
CA GLU A 118 -0.24 0.16 -28.69
C GLU A 118 -1.03 1.26 -27.97
N LYS A 119 -2.09 0.90 -27.24
CA LYS A 119 -2.99 1.85 -26.56
C LYS A 119 -2.77 1.94 -25.07
N ASP A 120 -2.49 0.81 -24.42
CA ASP A 120 -2.32 0.76 -22.98
C ASP A 120 -0.90 1.16 -22.59
N PHE A 121 -0.79 1.95 -21.52
CA PHE A 121 0.51 2.26 -20.93
C PHE A 121 0.96 1.09 -20.07
N ILE A 122 2.12 0.53 -20.40
CA ILE A 122 2.71 -0.60 -19.66
C ILE A 122 3.99 -0.13 -19.02
N LEU A 123 4.04 -0.24 -17.68
CA LEU A 123 5.20 0.09 -16.89
C LEU A 123 5.84 -1.20 -16.35
N ASP A 124 7.08 -1.45 -16.74
CA ASP A 124 7.86 -2.58 -16.24
C ASP A 124 8.74 -2.09 -15.08
N ILE A 125 8.43 -2.54 -13.87
CA ILE A 125 9.11 -2.12 -12.64
C ILE A 125 10.24 -3.07 -12.23
N ARG A 126 10.59 -4.04 -13.07
CA ARG A 126 11.70 -4.95 -12.82
C ARG A 126 13.04 -4.24 -12.97
N LYS A 127 14.11 -4.90 -12.59
CA LYS A 127 15.48 -4.36 -12.76
C LYS A 127 15.77 -4.12 -14.24
N GLU A 128 16.56 -3.11 -14.53
CA GLU A 128 16.95 -2.75 -15.89
C GLU A 128 17.53 -3.93 -16.68
N SER A 129 18.32 -4.78 -16.04
CA SER A 129 18.91 -5.96 -16.67
C SER A 129 17.85 -6.98 -17.11
N GLU A 130 16.78 -7.15 -16.33
CA GLU A 130 15.69 -8.05 -16.68
C GLU A 130 14.86 -7.48 -17.83
N TYR A 131 14.61 -6.19 -17.82
CA TYR A 131 13.92 -5.49 -18.90
C TYR A 131 14.69 -5.57 -20.21
N ALA A 132 16.00 -5.33 -20.18
CA ALA A 132 16.85 -5.37 -21.37
C ALA A 132 16.95 -6.77 -21.97
N ALA A 133 16.90 -7.82 -21.14
CA ALA A 133 16.94 -9.20 -21.61
C ALA A 133 15.66 -9.59 -22.36
N GLU A 134 14.51 -9.29 -21.78
CA GLU A 134 13.20 -9.58 -22.38
C GLU A 134 12.12 -8.75 -21.70
N HIS A 135 11.27 -8.10 -22.47
CA HIS A 135 10.17 -7.30 -21.95
C HIS A 135 8.98 -7.29 -22.90
N VAL A 136 7.82 -6.87 -22.38
CA VAL A 136 6.60 -6.70 -23.16
C VAL A 136 6.80 -5.57 -24.17
N GLU A 137 6.35 -5.77 -25.40
CA GLU A 137 6.43 -4.76 -26.47
C GLU A 137 5.82 -3.43 -26.01
N ASN A 138 6.53 -2.34 -26.28
CA ASN A 138 6.15 -0.98 -25.89
C ASN A 138 6.09 -0.71 -24.39
N ALA A 139 6.56 -1.63 -23.52
CA ALA A 139 6.66 -1.37 -22.09
C ALA A 139 7.80 -0.40 -21.76
N TYR A 140 7.57 0.46 -20.79
CA TYR A 140 8.59 1.37 -20.25
C TYR A 140 9.18 0.76 -18.98
N ASN A 141 10.49 0.87 -18.82
CA ASN A 141 11.18 0.41 -17.62
C ASN A 141 11.43 1.57 -16.65
N ARG A 142 11.21 1.25 -15.37
CA ARG A 142 11.49 2.23 -14.35
C ARG A 142 11.88 1.60 -13.01
#